data_936edbfbcb21e4a1555edff91cebdd4e
#
_entry.id   936edbfbcb21e4a1555edff91cebdd4e
#
_cell.length_a   1.000
_cell.length_b   1.000
_cell.length_c   1.000
_cell.angle_alpha   90.00
_cell.angle_beta   90.00
_cell.angle_gamma   90.00
#
_symmetry.space_group_name_H-M   'P 1'
#
loop_
_entity.id
_entity.type
_entity.pdbx_description
1 polymer ?
#
loop_
_entity_poly.entity_id
_entity_poly.type
_entity_poly.pdbx_seq_one_letter_code
_entity_poly.pdbx_strand_id
1 'polypeptide(L)'
;MSDIKERLDKVRALIQEPEFLEGKGLSNEVNIRIFCYEPENEMVVRHFENQLETDQFLDCHLIVCNLYKTFLSICDDMDITDAIPDMEEADGSAYLLEQLNSAIGNGEFIDKIQYEPHEPGDVLMLTGVGEVFPFMRIHTLLEALQPYFSDVPILVMYPGEFDGRHVKLFNRLTPNDYYRAFNVID
;
A
#
# COMPACT_ATOMS: atom_id res chain seq x y z
N MET A 1 -18.61 -9.07 -14.81
CA MET A 1 -17.75 -8.55 -13.70
C MET A 1 -17.86 -9.53 -12.55
N SER A 2 -16.76 -10.15 -12.12
CA SER A 2 -16.78 -10.99 -10.92
C SER A 2 -17.14 -10.12 -9.72
N ASP A 3 -17.92 -10.67 -8.80
CA ASP A 3 -18.31 -9.99 -7.57
C ASP A 3 -17.02 -9.63 -6.79
N ILE A 4 -16.98 -8.44 -6.18
CA ILE A 4 -15.83 -8.00 -5.37
C ILE A 4 -15.48 -9.02 -4.29
N LYS A 5 -16.47 -9.71 -3.72
CA LYS A 5 -16.26 -10.75 -2.72
C LYS A 5 -15.49 -11.96 -3.27
N GLU A 6 -15.83 -12.43 -4.46
CA GLU A 6 -15.09 -13.53 -5.10
C GLU A 6 -13.64 -13.15 -5.38
N ARG A 7 -13.39 -11.89 -5.75
CA ARG A 7 -12.04 -11.38 -5.97
C ARG A 7 -11.26 -11.26 -4.66
N LEU A 8 -11.89 -10.82 -3.58
CA LEU A 8 -11.29 -10.78 -2.25
C LEU A 8 -10.98 -12.18 -1.71
N ASP A 9 -11.83 -13.16 -1.98
CA ASP A 9 -11.56 -14.57 -1.65
C ASP A 9 -10.32 -15.11 -2.41
N LYS A 10 -10.11 -14.69 -3.66
CA LYS A 10 -8.88 -15.01 -4.40
C LYS A 10 -7.65 -14.34 -3.77
N VAL A 11 -7.76 -13.10 -3.29
CA VAL A 11 -6.68 -12.42 -2.55
C VAL A 11 -6.31 -13.20 -1.30
N ARG A 12 -7.30 -13.63 -0.53
CA ARG A 12 -7.09 -14.45 0.67
C ARG A 12 -6.41 -15.79 0.36
N ALA A 13 -6.77 -16.43 -0.74
CA ALA A 13 -6.12 -17.65 -1.17
C ALA A 13 -4.67 -17.39 -1.59
N LEU A 14 -4.44 -16.36 -2.40
CA LEU A 14 -3.12 -16.00 -2.93
C LEU A 14 -2.07 -15.78 -1.84
N ILE A 15 -2.40 -15.03 -0.78
CA ILE A 15 -1.43 -14.71 0.29
C ILE A 15 -0.99 -15.93 1.11
N GLN A 16 -1.63 -17.08 0.91
CA GLN A 16 -1.32 -18.35 1.56
C GLN A 16 -0.70 -19.37 0.58
N GLU A 17 -0.58 -19.02 -0.71
CA GLU A 17 0.02 -19.90 -1.71
C GLU A 17 1.55 -19.98 -1.53
N PRO A 18 2.14 -21.20 -1.48
CA PRO A 18 3.59 -21.37 -1.35
C PRO A 18 4.39 -20.64 -2.45
N GLU A 19 3.86 -20.58 -3.68
CA GLU A 19 4.52 -19.89 -4.80
C GLU A 19 4.58 -18.38 -4.56
N PHE A 20 3.55 -17.80 -3.96
CA PHE A 20 3.55 -16.40 -3.58
C PHE A 20 4.48 -16.12 -2.41
N LEU A 21 4.41 -16.94 -1.35
CA LEU A 21 5.21 -16.77 -0.13
C LEU A 21 6.72 -16.95 -0.39
N GLU A 22 7.09 -17.88 -1.28
CA GLU A 22 8.49 -18.17 -1.59
C GLU A 22 9.04 -17.37 -2.78
N GLY A 23 8.21 -16.54 -3.44
CA GLY A 23 8.61 -15.78 -4.64
C GLY A 23 9.03 -16.65 -5.82
N LYS A 24 8.57 -17.92 -5.88
CA LYS A 24 8.91 -18.86 -6.95
C LYS A 24 8.30 -18.43 -8.28
N GLY A 25 9.08 -18.46 -9.33
CA GLY A 25 8.66 -18.12 -10.69
C GLY A 25 8.95 -16.68 -11.12
N LEU A 26 9.50 -15.87 -10.23
CA LEU A 26 9.95 -14.51 -10.53
C LEU A 26 11.46 -14.52 -10.74
N SER A 27 11.92 -14.65 -11.97
CA SER A 27 13.36 -14.50 -12.27
C SER A 27 13.75 -13.02 -12.09
N ASN A 28 14.37 -12.68 -10.96
CA ASN A 28 14.91 -11.36 -10.61
C ASN A 28 13.88 -10.20 -10.43
N GLU A 29 12.60 -10.51 -10.27
CA GLU A 29 11.56 -9.49 -10.03
C GLU A 29 11.15 -9.51 -8.54
N VAL A 30 10.90 -8.33 -8.00
CA VAL A 30 10.33 -8.21 -6.64
C VAL A 30 8.90 -8.76 -6.64
N ASN A 31 8.57 -9.54 -5.60
CA ASN A 31 7.25 -10.15 -5.49
C ASN A 31 6.21 -9.15 -4.98
N ILE A 32 5.80 -8.23 -5.86
CA ILE A 32 4.76 -7.25 -5.56
C ILE A 32 3.50 -7.59 -6.36
N ARG A 33 2.36 -7.68 -5.66
CA ARG A 33 1.04 -7.86 -6.24
C ARG A 33 0.17 -6.66 -5.92
N ILE A 34 -0.59 -6.20 -6.90
CA ILE A 34 -1.54 -5.11 -6.73
C ILE A 34 -2.95 -5.65 -6.95
N PHE A 35 -3.80 -5.47 -5.96
CA PHE A 35 -5.24 -5.73 -6.07
C PHE A 35 -5.96 -4.42 -6.36
N CYS A 36 -6.37 -4.23 -7.61
CA CYS A 36 -7.16 -3.06 -8.00
C CYS A 36 -8.64 -3.32 -7.75
N TYR A 37 -9.35 -2.33 -7.20
CA TYR A 37 -10.79 -2.40 -6.96
C TYR A 37 -11.44 -1.04 -7.22
N GLU A 38 -12.73 -1.09 -7.59
CA GLU A 38 -13.50 0.15 -7.78
C GLU A 38 -13.61 0.94 -6.47
N PRO A 39 -13.35 2.26 -6.47
CA PRO A 39 -13.37 3.08 -5.26
C PRO A 39 -14.67 2.99 -4.45
N GLU A 40 -15.80 2.72 -5.11
CA GLU A 40 -17.09 2.50 -4.47
C GLU A 40 -17.11 1.28 -3.55
N ASN A 41 -16.20 0.34 -3.74
CA ASN A 41 -16.05 -0.87 -2.92
C ASN A 41 -15.14 -0.67 -1.71
N GLU A 42 -14.62 0.52 -1.48
CA GLU A 42 -13.67 0.83 -0.39
C GLU A 42 -14.10 0.26 0.96
N MET A 43 -15.37 0.44 1.36
CA MET A 43 -15.85 -0.05 2.65
C MET A 43 -15.90 -1.57 2.75
N VAL A 44 -16.14 -2.26 1.62
CA VAL A 44 -16.12 -3.73 1.56
C VAL A 44 -14.69 -4.22 1.69
N VAL A 45 -13.75 -3.56 1.01
CA VAL A 45 -12.32 -3.88 1.06
C VAL A 45 -11.77 -3.65 2.47
N ARG A 46 -12.05 -2.52 3.11
CA ARG A 46 -11.63 -2.25 4.50
C ARG A 46 -12.18 -3.28 5.50
N HIS A 47 -13.42 -3.71 5.31
CA HIS A 47 -13.97 -4.77 6.14
C HIS A 47 -13.18 -6.08 5.97
N PHE A 48 -12.84 -6.43 4.75
CA PHE A 48 -12.00 -7.59 4.43
C PHE A 48 -10.60 -7.46 5.03
N GLU A 49 -9.93 -6.30 4.89
CA GLU A 49 -8.63 -6.02 5.48
C GLU A 49 -8.63 -6.25 7.01
N ASN A 50 -9.64 -5.70 7.69
CA ASN A 50 -9.81 -5.90 9.14
C ASN A 50 -10.06 -7.37 9.51
N GLN A 51 -10.78 -8.13 8.68
CA GLN A 51 -10.97 -9.55 8.88
C GLN A 51 -9.67 -10.32 8.74
N LEU A 52 -8.85 -10.02 7.73
CA LEU A 52 -7.54 -10.65 7.54
C LEU A 52 -6.58 -10.34 8.70
N GLU A 53 -6.53 -9.09 9.15
CA GLU A 53 -5.65 -8.65 10.24
C GLU A 53 -5.93 -9.39 11.55
N THR A 54 -7.19 -9.78 11.78
CA THR A 54 -7.63 -10.49 13.00
C THR A 54 -7.75 -12.00 12.83
N ASP A 55 -7.51 -12.52 11.64
CA ASP A 55 -7.67 -13.94 11.33
C ASP A 55 -6.46 -14.75 11.82
N GLN A 56 -6.69 -15.56 12.84
CA GLN A 56 -5.67 -16.44 13.44
C GLN A 56 -5.47 -17.76 12.68
N PHE A 57 -6.22 -18.00 11.60
CA PHE A 57 -6.17 -19.23 10.81
C PHE A 57 -5.51 -19.04 9.45
N LEU A 58 -4.86 -17.90 9.21
CA LEU A 58 -4.06 -17.71 8.01
C LEU A 58 -2.79 -18.56 8.08
N ASP A 59 -2.44 -19.19 6.96
CA ASP A 59 -1.18 -19.95 6.80
C ASP A 59 0.03 -19.04 6.49
N CYS A 60 -0.12 -17.72 6.72
CA CYS A 60 0.94 -16.73 6.56
C CYS A 60 0.91 -15.75 7.76
N HIS A 61 2.04 -15.06 7.96
CA HIS A 61 2.13 -13.96 8.92
C HIS A 61 1.90 -12.63 8.18
N LEU A 62 0.68 -12.11 8.29
CA LEU A 62 0.27 -10.90 7.59
C LEU A 62 0.63 -9.65 8.39
N ILE A 63 1.48 -8.81 7.82
CA ILE A 63 1.87 -7.51 8.39
C ILE A 63 1.09 -6.43 7.64
N VAL A 64 0.06 -5.88 8.27
CA VAL A 64 -0.79 -4.84 7.68
C VAL A 64 -0.21 -3.46 7.99
N CYS A 65 0.08 -2.70 6.94
CA CYS A 65 0.55 -1.33 7.04
C CYS A 65 -0.42 -0.38 6.32
N ASN A 66 -1.18 0.41 7.10
CA ASN A 66 -2.02 1.46 6.53
C ASN A 66 -1.19 2.72 6.32
N LEU A 67 -0.97 3.11 5.07
CA LEU A 67 -0.09 4.21 4.69
C LEU A 67 -0.52 5.57 5.22
N TYR A 68 -1.83 5.81 5.36
CA TYR A 68 -2.31 7.06 5.94
C TYR A 68 -2.05 7.15 7.45
N LYS A 69 -2.27 6.04 8.17
CA LYS A 69 -1.90 5.95 9.60
C LYS A 69 -0.38 6.08 9.78
N THR A 70 0.40 5.51 8.87
CA THR A 70 1.86 5.66 8.86
C THR A 70 2.24 7.12 8.67
N PHE A 71 1.62 7.83 7.72
CA PHE A 71 1.84 9.26 7.52
C PHE A 71 1.53 10.08 8.79
N LEU A 72 0.38 9.84 9.42
CA LEU A 72 0.04 10.52 10.68
C LEU A 72 1.06 10.22 11.78
N SER A 73 1.51 8.98 11.90
CA SER A 73 2.56 8.60 12.87
C SER A 73 3.89 9.30 12.60
N ILE A 74 4.24 9.55 11.33
CA ILE A 74 5.42 10.35 10.98
C ILE A 74 5.24 11.81 11.43
N CYS A 75 4.05 12.39 11.20
CA CYS A 75 3.75 13.73 11.68
C CYS A 75 3.85 13.85 13.21
N ASP A 76 3.38 12.82 13.94
CA ASP A 76 3.50 12.75 15.40
C ASP A 76 4.96 12.69 15.86
N ASP A 77 5.79 11.86 15.21
CA ASP A 77 7.23 11.78 15.54
C ASP A 77 7.99 13.09 15.27
N MET A 78 7.50 13.89 14.33
CA MET A 78 8.06 15.20 13.99
C MET A 78 7.49 16.33 14.87
N ASP A 79 6.59 16.02 15.80
CA ASP A 79 5.88 16.99 16.65
C ASP A 79 5.12 18.09 15.86
N ILE A 80 4.61 17.75 14.67
CA ILE A 80 3.92 18.72 13.79
C ILE A 80 2.40 18.52 13.72
N THR A 81 1.87 17.42 14.21
CA THR A 81 0.43 17.07 14.08
C THR A 81 -0.48 18.17 14.63
N ASP A 82 -0.17 18.70 15.81
CA ASP A 82 -0.97 19.76 16.46
C ASP A 82 -0.89 21.10 15.72
N ALA A 83 0.17 21.34 14.96
CA ALA A 83 0.37 22.57 14.20
C ALA A 83 -0.31 22.58 12.83
N ILE A 84 -0.70 21.40 12.29
CA ILE A 84 -1.28 21.26 10.96
C ILE A 84 -2.55 22.10 10.77
N PRO A 85 -3.55 22.08 11.69
CA PRO A 85 -4.76 22.88 11.54
C PRO A 85 -4.48 24.38 11.49
N ASP A 86 -3.61 24.88 12.35
CA ASP A 86 -3.24 26.28 12.42
C ASP A 86 -2.48 26.74 11.16
N MET A 87 -1.59 25.90 10.64
CA MET A 87 -0.90 26.16 9.38
C MET A 87 -1.86 26.21 8.19
N GLU A 88 -2.82 25.27 8.13
CA GLU A 88 -3.81 25.25 7.07
C GLU A 88 -4.72 26.48 7.10
N GLU A 89 -5.14 26.93 8.32
CA GLU A 89 -5.96 28.13 8.48
C GLU A 89 -5.19 29.40 8.09
N ALA A 90 -3.90 29.49 8.45
CA ALA A 90 -3.07 30.67 8.19
C ALA A 90 -2.63 30.79 6.72
N ASP A 91 -2.16 29.70 6.13
CA ASP A 91 -1.44 29.71 4.85
C ASP A 91 -2.16 28.93 3.72
N GLY A 92 -3.21 28.19 4.06
CA GLY A 92 -4.04 27.42 3.14
C GLY A 92 -3.52 26.03 2.84
N SER A 93 -4.43 25.15 2.37
CA SER A 93 -4.17 23.73 2.12
C SER A 93 -3.06 23.48 1.09
N ALA A 94 -2.91 24.34 0.08
CA ALA A 94 -1.89 24.18 -0.95
C ALA A 94 -0.47 24.39 -0.39
N TYR A 95 -0.29 25.39 0.45
CA TYR A 95 0.98 25.65 1.13
C TYR A 95 1.31 24.55 2.13
N LEU A 96 0.33 24.14 2.94
CA LEU A 96 0.50 23.03 3.87
C LEU A 96 0.94 21.76 3.16
N LEU A 97 0.30 21.41 2.04
CA LEU A 97 0.66 20.22 1.25
C LEU A 97 2.11 20.31 0.75
N GLU A 98 2.56 21.47 0.27
CA GLU A 98 3.94 21.67 -0.18
C GLU A 98 4.94 21.48 0.98
N GLN A 99 4.63 22.02 2.17
CA GLN A 99 5.49 21.87 3.35
C GLN A 99 5.56 20.40 3.80
N LEU A 100 4.42 19.70 3.88
CA LEU A 100 4.39 18.28 4.26
C LEU A 100 5.13 17.40 3.25
N ASN A 101 4.96 17.62 1.95
CA ASN A 101 5.67 16.89 0.90
C ASN A 101 7.18 17.19 0.87
N SER A 102 7.59 18.37 1.36
CA SER A 102 9.01 18.70 1.49
C SER A 102 9.65 18.05 2.72
N ALA A 103 8.88 17.88 3.78
CA ALA A 103 9.36 17.34 5.06
C ALA A 103 9.31 15.80 5.12
N ILE A 104 8.31 15.19 4.47
CA ILE A 104 8.02 13.76 4.54
C ILE A 104 8.15 13.15 3.15
N GLY A 105 9.15 12.29 2.98
CA GLY A 105 9.41 11.56 1.75
C GLY A 105 9.41 10.06 1.93
N ASN A 106 9.96 9.33 0.96
CA ASN A 106 10.03 7.87 1.00
C ASN A 106 10.84 7.35 2.20
N GLY A 107 11.88 8.09 2.62
CA GLY A 107 12.76 7.70 3.72
C GLY A 107 12.00 7.52 5.03
N GLU A 108 11.19 8.51 5.40
CA GLU A 108 10.39 8.50 6.63
C GLU A 108 9.36 7.35 6.62
N PHE A 109 8.77 7.05 5.45
CA PHE A 109 7.90 5.89 5.31
C PHE A 109 8.66 4.58 5.44
N ILE A 110 9.83 4.44 4.82
CA ILE A 110 10.66 3.24 4.92
C ILE A 110 11.03 2.97 6.38
N ASP A 111 11.47 4.00 7.11
CA ASP A 111 11.85 3.88 8.52
C ASP A 111 10.70 3.38 9.42
N LYS A 112 9.46 3.67 9.03
CA LYS A 112 8.26 3.18 9.73
C LYS A 112 7.80 1.79 9.29
N ILE A 113 8.03 1.43 8.03
CA ILE A 113 7.50 0.18 7.45
C ILE A 113 8.49 -0.96 7.61
N GLN A 114 9.80 -0.68 7.48
CA GLN A 114 10.84 -1.71 7.59
C GLN A 114 10.88 -2.34 8.98
N TYR A 115 11.17 -3.62 9.03
CA TYR A 115 11.36 -4.38 10.26
C TYR A 115 12.38 -5.50 10.03
N GLU A 116 12.98 -5.99 11.09
CA GLU A 116 13.88 -7.16 11.08
C GLU A 116 13.74 -7.92 12.40
N PRO A 117 13.94 -9.25 12.39
CA PRO A 117 14.19 -10.09 11.22
C PRO A 117 12.94 -10.38 10.41
N HIS A 118 13.07 -10.60 9.11
CA HIS A 118 12.01 -11.20 8.30
C HIS A 118 11.90 -12.69 8.59
N GLU A 119 10.69 -13.21 8.66
CA GLU A 119 10.43 -14.62 8.90
C GLU A 119 9.79 -15.30 7.66
N PRO A 120 10.06 -16.60 7.43
CA PRO A 120 9.38 -17.33 6.37
C PRO A 120 7.86 -17.30 6.57
N GLY A 121 7.13 -16.90 5.54
CA GLY A 121 5.68 -16.74 5.60
C GLY A 121 5.21 -15.31 5.91
N ASP A 122 6.12 -14.36 6.08
CA ASP A 122 5.77 -12.94 6.18
C ASP A 122 5.19 -12.43 4.87
N VAL A 123 4.14 -11.63 4.97
CA VAL A 123 3.52 -10.91 3.86
C VAL A 123 3.26 -9.47 4.29
N LEU A 124 3.85 -8.49 3.61
CA LEU A 124 3.55 -7.08 3.84
C LEU A 124 2.33 -6.66 3.03
N MET A 125 1.24 -6.25 3.69
CA MET A 125 0.04 -5.72 3.04
C MET A 125 -0.04 -4.21 3.23
N LEU A 126 0.05 -3.46 2.13
CA LEU A 126 -0.08 -2.00 2.11
C LEU A 126 -1.52 -1.61 1.82
N THR A 127 -2.13 -0.87 2.72
CA THR A 127 -3.50 -0.36 2.64
C THR A 127 -3.54 1.17 2.75
N GLY A 128 -4.69 1.80 2.59
CA GLY A 128 -4.83 3.25 2.71
C GLY A 128 -4.16 4.05 1.58
N VAL A 129 -3.93 3.43 0.42
CA VAL A 129 -3.28 4.07 -0.76
C VAL A 129 -4.05 5.31 -1.23
N GLY A 130 -5.38 5.24 -1.23
CA GLY A 130 -6.21 6.38 -1.60
C GLY A 130 -6.22 7.49 -0.54
N GLU A 131 -6.16 7.12 0.74
CA GLU A 131 -6.20 8.07 1.85
C GLU A 131 -4.90 8.86 1.99
N VAL A 132 -3.76 8.20 1.76
CA VAL A 132 -2.45 8.86 1.87
C VAL A 132 -2.17 9.82 0.72
N PHE A 133 -2.85 9.66 -0.43
CA PHE A 133 -2.72 10.62 -1.52
C PHE A 133 -3.36 11.98 -1.13
N PRO A 134 -2.71 13.14 -1.36
CA PRO A 134 -1.54 13.35 -2.22
C PRO A 134 -0.18 13.40 -1.48
N PHE A 135 -0.12 13.04 -0.20
CA PHE A 135 1.12 13.11 0.59
C PHE A 135 2.16 12.06 0.17
N MET A 136 1.71 10.91 -0.35
CA MET A 136 2.56 9.85 -0.85
C MET A 136 1.99 9.24 -2.13
N ARG A 137 2.86 8.90 -3.07
CA ARG A 137 2.52 8.16 -4.28
C ARG A 137 3.06 6.74 -4.16
N ILE A 138 2.16 5.76 -4.23
CA ILE A 138 2.52 4.36 -3.99
C ILE A 138 3.65 3.84 -4.87
N HIS A 139 3.75 4.24 -6.14
CA HIS A 139 4.78 3.74 -7.03
C HIS A 139 6.20 4.13 -6.57
N THR A 140 6.41 5.38 -6.11
CA THR A 140 7.72 5.82 -5.60
C THR A 140 8.08 5.11 -4.30
N LEU A 141 7.09 4.84 -3.47
CA LEU A 141 7.29 4.08 -2.23
C LEU A 141 7.66 2.63 -2.53
N LEU A 142 6.95 1.96 -3.46
CA LEU A 142 7.25 0.58 -3.82
C LEU A 142 8.66 0.41 -4.39
N GLU A 143 9.12 1.35 -5.23
CA GLU A 143 10.51 1.37 -5.71
C GLU A 143 11.50 1.48 -4.55
N ALA A 144 11.23 2.36 -3.61
CA ALA A 144 12.09 2.61 -2.47
C ALA A 144 12.10 1.46 -1.44
N LEU A 145 11.00 0.69 -1.34
CA LEU A 145 10.88 -0.48 -0.46
C LEU A 145 11.60 -1.74 -1.01
N GLN A 146 11.82 -1.84 -2.33
CA GLN A 146 12.39 -3.05 -2.95
C GLN A 146 13.68 -3.55 -2.29
N PRO A 147 14.68 -2.71 -1.94
CA PRO A 147 15.90 -3.17 -1.30
C PRO A 147 15.69 -3.79 0.09
N TYR A 148 14.63 -3.39 0.77
CA TYR A 148 14.33 -3.80 2.15
C TYR A 148 13.44 -5.04 2.22
N PHE A 149 12.65 -5.31 1.19
CA PHE A 149 11.66 -6.41 1.13
C PHE A 149 11.92 -7.34 -0.06
N SER A 150 13.18 -7.68 -0.33
CA SER A 150 13.54 -8.58 -1.42
C SER A 150 13.08 -10.03 -1.20
N ASP A 151 12.87 -10.41 0.04
CA ASP A 151 12.50 -11.75 0.52
C ASP A 151 11.06 -11.84 1.07
N VAL A 152 10.39 -10.69 1.23
CA VAL A 152 9.00 -10.63 1.71
C VAL A 152 8.09 -10.17 0.58
N PRO A 153 7.05 -10.96 0.22
CA PRO A 153 6.07 -10.53 -0.76
C PRO A 153 5.26 -9.33 -0.26
N ILE A 154 4.96 -8.43 -1.20
CA ILE A 154 4.17 -7.23 -0.93
C ILE A 154 2.83 -7.33 -1.67
N LEU A 155 1.74 -7.17 -0.94
CA LEU A 155 0.39 -7.00 -1.49
C LEU A 155 -0.07 -5.55 -1.30
N VAL A 156 -0.54 -4.92 -2.36
CA VAL A 156 -1.05 -3.54 -2.34
C VAL A 156 -2.55 -3.54 -2.61
N MET A 157 -3.33 -2.97 -1.70
CA MET A 157 -4.77 -2.74 -1.88
C MET A 157 -4.96 -1.37 -2.55
N TYR A 158 -5.41 -1.37 -3.83
CA TYR A 158 -5.36 -0.18 -4.67
C TYR A 158 -6.76 0.23 -5.15
N PRO A 159 -7.31 1.38 -4.68
CA PRO A 159 -8.60 1.89 -5.12
C PRO A 159 -8.48 2.54 -6.50
N GLY A 160 -8.68 1.78 -7.55
CA GLY A 160 -8.57 2.21 -8.93
C GLY A 160 -8.59 1.07 -9.93
N GLU A 161 -8.43 1.39 -11.21
CA GLU A 161 -8.45 0.43 -12.30
C GLU A 161 -7.06 0.16 -12.88
N PHE A 162 -6.90 -1.01 -13.46
CA PHE A 162 -5.77 -1.37 -14.29
C PHE A 162 -6.22 -1.48 -15.76
N ASP A 163 -5.59 -0.71 -16.65
CA ASP A 163 -5.94 -0.66 -18.07
C ASP A 163 -5.17 -1.67 -18.94
N GLY A 164 -4.47 -2.64 -18.30
CA GLY A 164 -3.59 -3.59 -18.96
C GLY A 164 -2.13 -3.10 -19.06
N ARG A 165 -1.86 -1.86 -18.69
CA ARG A 165 -0.53 -1.25 -18.75
C ARG A 165 -0.21 -0.36 -17.55
N HIS A 166 -1.20 0.37 -17.05
CA HIS A 166 -1.05 1.33 -15.96
C HIS A 166 -2.17 1.16 -14.95
N VAL A 167 -1.92 1.52 -13.70
CA VAL A 167 -2.96 1.68 -12.68
C VAL A 167 -3.33 3.15 -12.55
N LYS A 168 -4.62 3.44 -12.42
CA LYS A 168 -5.17 4.79 -12.27
C LYS A 168 -5.87 4.91 -10.93
N LEU A 169 -5.28 5.69 -10.03
CA LEU A 169 -5.88 5.93 -8.71
C LEU A 169 -7.24 6.62 -8.88
N PHE A 170 -8.25 6.10 -8.19
CA PHE A 170 -9.65 6.55 -8.26
C PHE A 170 -10.25 6.54 -9.67
N ASN A 171 -9.68 5.78 -10.62
CA ASN A 171 -10.06 5.75 -12.04
C ASN A 171 -9.94 7.12 -12.74
N ARG A 172 -9.26 8.08 -12.14
CA ARG A 172 -9.22 9.50 -12.58
C ARG A 172 -7.84 10.11 -12.70
N LEU A 173 -6.91 9.71 -11.84
CA LEU A 173 -5.59 10.33 -11.84
C LEU A 173 -4.74 9.80 -12.99
N THR A 174 -3.98 10.70 -13.62
CA THR A 174 -3.08 10.34 -14.70
C THR A 174 -2.09 9.28 -14.21
N PRO A 175 -2.00 8.12 -14.88
CA PRO A 175 -1.07 7.08 -14.50
C PRO A 175 0.38 7.56 -14.70
N ASN A 176 1.27 7.12 -13.83
CA ASN A 176 2.70 7.27 -14.07
C ASN A 176 3.22 6.08 -14.88
N ASP A 177 4.18 6.29 -15.77
CA ASP A 177 4.69 5.31 -16.75
C ASP A 177 5.42 4.08 -16.15
N TYR A 178 5.42 3.88 -14.83
CA TYR A 178 6.36 3.00 -14.14
C TYR A 178 5.77 1.73 -13.52
N TYR A 179 4.76 1.10 -14.10
CA TYR A 179 4.18 -0.13 -13.53
C TYR A 179 4.58 -1.44 -14.23
N ARG A 180 5.72 -1.47 -14.92
CA ARG A 180 6.15 -2.66 -15.66
C ARG A 180 6.58 -3.85 -14.79
N ALA A 181 6.78 -3.65 -13.49
CA ALA A 181 7.30 -4.67 -12.59
C ALA A 181 6.24 -5.34 -11.69
N PHE A 182 4.99 -4.86 -11.69
CA PHE A 182 3.99 -5.30 -10.73
C PHE A 182 2.90 -6.16 -11.37
N ASN A 183 2.71 -7.36 -10.81
CA ASN A 183 1.63 -8.25 -11.23
C ASN A 183 0.31 -7.82 -10.59
N VAL A 184 -0.67 -7.51 -11.41
CA VAL A 184 -2.03 -7.17 -10.97
C VAL A 184 -2.82 -8.46 -10.76
N ILE A 185 -3.64 -8.50 -9.71
CA ILE A 185 -4.57 -9.59 -9.40
C ILE A 185 -5.92 -9.26 -10.03
N ASP A 186 -6.41 -10.12 -10.92
CA ASP A 186 -7.72 -10.03 -11.57
C ASP A 186 -8.86 -10.65 -10.75
#